data_3cb689a4ff439e960a03f66983bc2c99
#
_entry.id   3cb689a4ff439e960a03f66983bc2c99
#
_cell.length_a   1.000
_cell.length_b   1.000
_cell.length_c   1.000
_cell.angle_alpha   90.00
_cell.angle_beta   90.00
_cell.angle_gamma   90.00
#
_symmetry.space_group_name_H-M   'P 1'
#
loop_
_entity.id
_entity.type
_entity.pdbx_description
1 polymer ?
#
loop_
_entity_poly.entity_id
_entity_poly.type
_entity_poly.pdbx_seq_one_letter_code
_entity_poly.pdbx_strand_id
1 'polypeptide(L)'
;MSEKKSNVILEEHENEFLYKKSKTNLNIEFNRIAFIFFVFLIISTIYSIQLLHLGSLRKGTTNTKPLITKKNYRADIIDRNGNYLVKTVDSINVGIHPIKVIDKKHLLLMLNHIYENKNISRIKNKLNQDKFFYLEKNVRPKRYEELMMLGDKSISSEASLIRLYPQENLFSHIIGQIDNGNNGISGIEKFFDEKLKKINGPLKLTLDLQIQFLIREELLRFQKIFEAKGSAAILMNVNNGEILSMVSLPDFNLNKRETINDVNYINRITKGTYELGSVFKTFTIASGINEKIIEPGTKFLDLKKSINCGKNHNIEEYDNKMPSELTVEQILIKSGNIGSVRIARKIGIEKHKLFLKTIGILDKIDFDIGEVSKPQSIDWYEGCKLETIAFGHGITTTILQLAKGYSIITNGGYDIQPTLIKKDLDKESKRKKVLKNGVSKKMNSMLRKVVTEGTAKLANVQGYQVGGKTGTAEQVNNSIYSNTKINTFASIFPIENPKYVLVVMLESTKNNKEYIYEYRDGSGFKLKGSPRNTAGWTSVEAAGKIIDKIGPILATKYIEN
;
A
#
# COMPACT_ATOMS: atom_id res chain seq x y z
N MET A 1 -46.12 -24.98 100.47
CA MET A 1 -47.34 -24.15 100.26
C MET A 1 -47.02 -22.68 99.98
N SER A 2 -45.80 -22.29 99.60
CA SER A 2 -45.42 -20.91 99.39
C SER A 2 -45.19 -20.51 97.88
N GLU A 3 -45.07 -21.47 97.05
CA GLU A 3 -44.77 -21.15 95.60
C GLU A 3 -46.03 -20.81 94.77
N LYS A 4 -47.20 -21.30 95.11
CA LYS A 4 -48.43 -20.99 94.36
C LYS A 4 -48.93 -19.56 94.56
N LYS A 5 -48.60 -18.92 95.67
CA LYS A 5 -49.04 -17.54 95.96
C LYS A 5 -48.12 -16.52 95.21
N SER A 6 -46.87 -16.82 95.07
CA SER A 6 -45.95 -15.86 94.37
C SER A 6 -46.18 -15.86 92.87
N ASN A 7 -46.51 -16.98 92.25
CA ASN A 7 -46.76 -17.02 90.81
C ASN A 7 -48.08 -16.35 90.41
N VAL A 8 -49.14 -16.49 91.20
CA VAL A 8 -50.42 -15.81 90.92
C VAL A 8 -50.32 -14.32 91.09
N ILE A 9 -49.53 -13.85 92.06
CA ILE A 9 -49.30 -12.40 92.26
C ILE A 9 -48.42 -11.81 91.11
N LEU A 10 -47.47 -12.58 90.66
CA LEU A 10 -46.64 -12.16 89.54
C LEU A 10 -47.44 -12.18 88.23
N GLU A 11 -48.28 -13.16 87.97
CA GLU A 11 -49.14 -13.23 86.77
C GLU A 11 -50.18 -12.09 86.76
N GLU A 12 -50.87 -11.85 87.91
CA GLU A 12 -51.78 -10.71 87.97
C GLU A 12 -51.08 -9.34 87.85
N HIS A 13 -49.89 -9.22 88.40
CA HIS A 13 -49.12 -7.99 88.27
C HIS A 13 -48.50 -7.83 86.88
N GLU A 14 -48.06 -8.87 86.26
CA GLU A 14 -47.59 -8.83 84.86
C GLU A 14 -48.73 -8.52 83.90
N ASN A 15 -49.91 -9.14 84.11
CA ASN A 15 -51.05 -8.84 83.24
C ASN A 15 -51.62 -7.44 83.47
N GLU A 16 -51.64 -6.93 84.70
CA GLU A 16 -52.07 -5.56 84.99
C GLU A 16 -51.04 -4.54 84.49
N PHE A 17 -49.78 -4.87 84.60
CA PHE A 17 -48.72 -3.99 84.09
C PHE A 17 -48.68 -3.99 82.57
N LEU A 18 -48.85 -5.11 81.97
CA LEU A 18 -48.92 -5.22 80.47
C LEU A 18 -50.22 -4.59 79.96
N TYR A 19 -51.35 -4.71 80.63
CA TYR A 19 -52.62 -4.20 80.14
C TYR A 19 -52.80 -2.68 80.34
N LYS A 20 -52.31 -2.08 81.42
CA LYS A 20 -52.41 -0.65 81.67
C LYS A 20 -51.31 0.15 81.03
N LYS A 21 -50.07 -0.31 81.01
CA LYS A 21 -48.92 0.42 80.42
C LYS A 21 -48.83 0.21 78.95
N SER A 22 -49.20 -0.95 78.46
CA SER A 22 -49.13 -1.19 77.02
C SER A 22 -50.18 -0.46 76.21
N LYS A 23 -51.39 -0.19 76.72
CA LYS A 23 -52.42 0.53 76.00
C LYS A 23 -52.07 2.03 75.77
N THR A 24 -51.31 2.64 76.66
CA THR A 24 -50.99 4.07 76.53
C THR A 24 -49.60 4.30 75.94
N ASN A 25 -48.64 3.52 76.39
CA ASN A 25 -47.23 3.76 75.88
C ASN A 25 -46.94 3.00 74.61
N LEU A 26 -47.50 1.80 74.41
CA LEU A 26 -47.29 1.08 73.11
C LEU A 26 -47.99 1.80 71.95
N ASN A 27 -49.16 2.34 72.18
CA ASN A 27 -49.82 3.15 71.11
C ASN A 27 -49.08 4.46 70.77
N ILE A 28 -48.41 5.07 71.79
CA ILE A 28 -47.59 6.28 71.51
C ILE A 28 -46.24 5.93 70.84
N GLU A 29 -45.61 4.84 71.28
CA GLU A 29 -44.39 4.36 70.70
C GLU A 29 -44.64 3.74 69.30
N PHE A 30 -45.70 3.00 69.11
CA PHE A 30 -46.13 2.46 67.84
C PHE A 30 -46.46 3.57 66.83
N ASN A 31 -47.17 4.59 67.28
CA ASN A 31 -47.47 5.76 66.45
C ASN A 31 -46.21 6.55 66.07
N ARG A 32 -45.24 6.68 66.97
CA ARG A 32 -43.94 7.31 66.67
C ARG A 32 -43.12 6.49 65.74
N ILE A 33 -43.03 5.18 65.92
CA ILE A 33 -42.34 4.25 65.04
C ILE A 33 -43.03 4.19 63.69
N ALA A 34 -44.34 4.10 63.64
CA ALA A 34 -45.13 4.17 62.41
C ALA A 34 -44.93 5.48 61.66
N PHE A 35 -44.88 6.61 62.39
CA PHE A 35 -44.59 7.92 61.79
C PHE A 35 -43.18 7.99 61.20
N ILE A 36 -42.16 7.54 61.91
CA ILE A 36 -40.78 7.48 61.43
C ILE A 36 -40.67 6.56 60.20
N PHE A 37 -41.34 5.39 60.25
CA PHE A 37 -41.40 4.49 59.13
C PHE A 37 -42.07 5.09 57.89
N PHE A 38 -43.16 5.85 58.11
CA PHE A 38 -43.88 6.53 57.05
C PHE A 38 -43.06 7.65 56.41
N VAL A 39 -42.34 8.43 57.24
CA VAL A 39 -41.40 9.45 56.77
C VAL A 39 -40.26 8.81 55.97
N PHE A 40 -39.71 7.69 56.46
CA PHE A 40 -38.66 6.99 55.77
C PHE A 40 -39.15 6.41 54.43
N LEU A 41 -40.38 5.87 54.42
CA LEU A 41 -41.01 5.36 53.19
C LEU A 41 -41.25 6.45 52.17
N ILE A 42 -41.68 7.65 52.58
CA ILE A 42 -41.86 8.81 51.72
C ILE A 42 -40.49 9.23 51.13
N ILE A 43 -39.48 9.37 51.99
CA ILE A 43 -38.12 9.75 51.54
C ILE A 43 -37.58 8.71 50.57
N SER A 44 -37.69 7.40 50.92
CA SER A 44 -37.25 6.29 50.04
C SER A 44 -37.99 6.28 48.70
N THR A 45 -39.28 6.56 48.70
CA THR A 45 -40.10 6.67 47.49
C THR A 45 -39.68 7.84 46.62
N ILE A 46 -39.45 9.03 47.24
CA ILE A 46 -38.94 10.21 46.52
C ILE A 46 -37.57 9.92 45.91
N TYR A 47 -36.64 9.29 46.66
CA TYR A 47 -35.33 8.88 46.13
C TYR A 47 -35.45 7.85 45.01
N SER A 48 -36.34 6.87 45.16
CA SER A 48 -36.58 5.86 44.12
C SER A 48 -37.15 6.46 42.85
N ILE A 49 -38.11 7.38 42.96
CA ILE A 49 -38.64 8.15 41.81
C ILE A 49 -37.56 9.02 41.18
N GLN A 50 -36.73 9.66 41.99
CA GLN A 50 -35.62 10.47 41.50
C GLN A 50 -34.55 9.64 40.79
N LEU A 51 -34.22 8.45 41.32
CA LEU A 51 -33.31 7.48 40.68
C LEU A 51 -33.90 6.95 39.38
N LEU A 52 -35.18 6.64 39.33
CA LEU A 52 -35.87 6.25 38.09
C LEU A 52 -35.91 7.37 37.09
N HIS A 53 -36.15 8.58 37.53
CA HIS A 53 -36.12 9.78 36.68
C HIS A 53 -34.71 10.05 36.13
N LEU A 54 -33.68 10.01 36.97
CA LEU A 54 -32.28 10.12 36.55
C LEU A 54 -31.86 8.93 35.65
N GLY A 55 -32.33 7.76 35.89
CA GLY A 55 -32.11 6.57 35.06
C GLY A 55 -32.79 6.70 33.68
N SER A 56 -34.00 7.24 33.64
CA SER A 56 -34.73 7.51 32.39
C SER A 56 -34.11 8.67 31.58
N LEU A 57 -33.62 9.71 32.25
CA LEU A 57 -32.85 10.79 31.63
C LEU A 57 -31.53 10.27 31.03
N ARG A 58 -30.86 9.33 31.69
CA ARG A 58 -29.66 8.66 31.13
C ARG A 58 -29.95 7.82 29.89
N LYS A 59 -31.11 7.21 29.74
CA LYS A 59 -31.48 6.52 28.49
C LYS A 59 -31.64 7.46 27.29
N GLY A 60 -31.97 8.74 27.54
CA GLY A 60 -32.01 9.74 26.47
C GLY A 60 -30.66 10.41 26.15
N THR A 61 -29.69 10.36 27.10
CA THR A 61 -28.37 11.00 26.93
C THR A 61 -27.21 10.07 26.63
N THR A 62 -27.41 8.74 26.66
CA THR A 62 -26.39 7.76 26.23
C THR A 62 -26.25 7.68 24.70
N ASN A 63 -26.99 8.48 23.94
CA ASN A 63 -26.66 8.79 22.56
C ASN A 63 -25.79 10.04 22.39
N THR A 64 -25.26 10.62 23.43
CA THR A 64 -24.06 11.39 23.35
C THR A 64 -22.85 10.43 23.30
N LYS A 65 -22.73 9.65 22.22
CA LYS A 65 -21.44 9.64 21.55
C LYS A 65 -21.02 11.10 21.57
N PRO A 66 -19.87 11.45 22.15
CA PRO A 66 -19.40 12.82 22.04
C PRO A 66 -19.68 13.18 20.59
N LEU A 67 -20.28 14.33 20.34
CA LEU A 67 -20.42 14.90 19.02
C LEU A 67 -19.00 15.13 18.49
N ILE A 68 -18.30 14.06 18.22
CA ILE A 68 -17.32 14.00 17.16
C ILE A 68 -18.21 14.26 15.96
N THR A 69 -18.38 15.56 15.71
CA THR A 69 -19.18 16.02 14.58
C THR A 69 -18.75 15.11 13.43
N LYS A 70 -19.68 14.43 12.77
CA LYS A 70 -19.48 13.64 11.53
C LYS A 70 -18.55 14.34 10.53
N LYS A 71 -18.29 15.60 10.75
CA LYS A 71 -17.48 16.52 9.98
C LYS A 71 -15.98 16.18 9.94
N ASN A 72 -15.43 15.39 10.87
CA ASN A 72 -13.99 15.07 10.93
C ASN A 72 -13.68 13.58 10.80
N TYR A 73 -14.69 12.71 10.67
CA TYR A 73 -14.46 11.29 10.45
C TYR A 73 -14.00 11.06 9.01
N ARG A 74 -12.94 10.27 8.86
CA ARG A 74 -12.41 9.85 7.58
C ARG A 74 -12.51 8.35 7.48
N ALA A 75 -13.11 7.84 6.40
CA ALA A 75 -13.39 6.43 6.20
C ALA A 75 -12.10 5.58 6.24
N ASP A 76 -12.22 4.40 6.80
CA ASP A 76 -11.14 3.42 6.80
C ASP A 76 -10.79 2.98 5.38
N ILE A 77 -9.57 2.47 5.19
CA ILE A 77 -9.14 1.89 3.92
C ILE A 77 -8.76 0.43 4.18
N ILE A 78 -9.30 -0.48 3.38
CA ILE A 78 -9.07 -1.92 3.49
C ILE A 78 -8.55 -2.50 2.19
N ASP A 79 -7.85 -3.63 2.29
CA ASP A 79 -7.47 -4.42 1.14
C ASP A 79 -8.65 -5.22 0.56
N ARG A 80 -8.38 -5.99 -0.50
CA ARG A 80 -9.43 -6.82 -1.15
C ARG A 80 -10.01 -7.91 -0.24
N ASN A 81 -9.29 -8.31 0.80
CA ASN A 81 -9.67 -9.36 1.74
C ASN A 81 -10.30 -8.82 3.03
N GLY A 82 -10.39 -7.48 3.20
CA GLY A 82 -10.95 -6.84 4.39
C GLY A 82 -9.92 -6.47 5.46
N ASN A 83 -8.62 -6.66 5.21
CA ASN A 83 -7.57 -6.25 6.14
C ASN A 83 -7.43 -4.74 6.16
N TYR A 84 -7.33 -4.16 7.35
CA TYR A 84 -7.14 -2.71 7.50
C TYR A 84 -5.75 -2.27 7.04
N LEU A 85 -5.72 -1.39 6.06
CA LEU A 85 -4.54 -0.67 5.62
C LEU A 85 -4.44 0.68 6.33
N VAL A 86 -5.59 1.29 6.58
CA VAL A 86 -5.71 2.54 7.34
C VAL A 86 -6.98 2.50 8.18
N LYS A 87 -6.88 2.97 9.42
CA LYS A 87 -8.01 3.04 10.33
C LYS A 87 -8.07 4.38 11.03
N THR A 88 -9.29 4.93 11.14
CA THR A 88 -9.55 6.10 11.99
C THR A 88 -10.00 5.59 13.36
N VAL A 89 -9.28 5.96 14.40
CA VAL A 89 -9.56 5.51 15.76
C VAL A 89 -9.73 6.71 16.69
N ASP A 90 -10.56 6.52 17.71
CA ASP A 90 -10.74 7.52 18.77
C ASP A 90 -9.43 7.67 19.55
N SER A 91 -9.10 8.91 19.87
CA SER A 91 -7.93 9.30 20.64
C SER A 91 -8.27 10.44 21.58
N ILE A 92 -7.35 10.77 22.47
CA ILE A 92 -7.51 11.85 23.44
C ILE A 92 -6.28 12.73 23.38
N ASN A 93 -6.50 14.04 23.28
CA ASN A 93 -5.47 15.04 23.51
C ASN A 93 -5.57 15.51 24.95
N VAL A 94 -4.43 15.65 25.63
CA VAL A 94 -4.37 16.20 26.98
C VAL A 94 -3.63 17.52 26.94
N GLY A 95 -4.25 18.54 27.50
CA GLY A 95 -3.71 19.89 27.59
C GLY A 95 -3.72 20.44 29.00
N ILE A 96 -2.99 21.52 29.21
CA ILE A 96 -2.90 22.22 30.49
C ILE A 96 -3.36 23.67 30.32
N HIS A 97 -4.18 24.14 31.27
CA HIS A 97 -4.54 25.53 31.45
C HIS A 97 -3.66 26.13 32.55
N PRO A 98 -2.56 26.84 32.26
CA PRO A 98 -1.61 27.30 33.27
C PRO A 98 -2.22 28.20 34.36
N ILE A 99 -3.23 28.99 34.01
CA ILE A 99 -3.96 29.87 34.95
C ILE A 99 -4.70 29.07 36.05
N LYS A 100 -5.09 27.82 35.76
CA LYS A 100 -5.81 26.93 36.69
C LYS A 100 -4.88 26.09 37.57
N VAL A 101 -3.56 26.16 37.36
CA VAL A 101 -2.59 25.41 38.15
C VAL A 101 -2.42 26.06 39.53
N ILE A 102 -2.72 25.31 40.59
CA ILE A 102 -2.62 25.80 41.98
C ILE A 102 -1.15 25.78 42.42
N ASP A 103 -0.45 24.67 42.22
CA ASP A 103 0.97 24.52 42.55
C ASP A 103 1.77 24.04 41.31
N LYS A 104 2.43 25.02 40.67
CA LYS A 104 3.26 24.74 39.48
C LYS A 104 4.46 23.84 39.77
N LYS A 105 5.03 23.90 40.98
CA LYS A 105 6.18 23.08 41.37
C LYS A 105 5.78 21.63 41.57
N HIS A 106 4.69 21.41 42.31
CA HIS A 106 4.14 20.07 42.53
C HIS A 106 3.73 19.41 41.22
N LEU A 107 2.98 20.10 40.34
CA LEU A 107 2.59 19.58 39.03
C LEU A 107 3.81 19.21 38.18
N LEU A 108 4.87 20.03 38.17
CA LEU A 108 6.11 19.72 37.44
C LEU A 108 6.82 18.47 37.97
N LEU A 109 6.84 18.26 39.29
CA LEU A 109 7.42 17.06 39.89
C LEU A 109 6.66 15.80 39.45
N MET A 110 5.33 15.85 39.53
CA MET A 110 4.48 14.73 39.11
C MET A 110 4.61 14.43 37.61
N LEU A 111 4.61 15.46 36.76
CA LEU A 111 4.84 15.31 35.32
C LEU A 111 6.25 14.77 35.02
N ASN A 112 7.25 15.15 35.79
CA ASN A 112 8.60 14.60 35.63
C ASN A 112 8.65 13.09 35.90
N HIS A 113 7.90 12.62 36.86
CA HIS A 113 7.78 11.18 37.15
C HIS A 113 7.10 10.43 35.99
N ILE A 114 6.04 10.98 35.39
CA ILE A 114 5.31 10.36 34.28
C ILE A 114 6.13 10.38 32.99
N TYR A 115 6.88 11.43 32.72
CA TYR A 115 7.59 11.64 31.45
C TYR A 115 9.09 11.30 31.49
N GLU A 116 9.60 10.76 32.60
CA GLU A 116 11.01 10.30 32.74
C GLU A 116 12.03 11.24 32.09
N ASN A 117 12.07 12.47 32.52
CA ASN A 117 12.98 13.53 32.05
C ASN A 117 12.79 14.03 30.60
N LYS A 118 11.72 13.68 29.91
CA LYS A 118 11.46 14.22 28.58
C LYS A 118 10.95 15.66 28.64
N ASN A 119 11.79 16.62 28.29
CA ASN A 119 11.43 18.03 28.02
C ASN A 119 10.71 18.79 29.16
N ILE A 120 10.98 18.50 30.41
CA ILE A 120 10.40 19.20 31.57
C ILE A 120 10.68 20.71 31.52
N SER A 121 11.87 21.11 31.06
CA SER A 121 12.21 22.54 30.86
C SER A 121 11.26 23.24 29.89
N ARG A 122 10.82 22.55 28.84
CA ARG A 122 9.86 23.07 27.88
C ARG A 122 8.47 23.20 28.51
N ILE A 123 8.05 22.24 29.30
CA ILE A 123 6.76 22.27 30.03
C ILE A 123 6.78 23.41 31.05
N LYS A 124 7.87 23.56 31.83
CA LYS A 124 8.08 24.65 32.78
C LYS A 124 7.94 26.03 32.11
N ASN A 125 8.59 26.22 30.96
CA ASN A 125 8.50 27.49 30.22
C ASN A 125 7.06 27.78 29.75
N LYS A 126 6.31 26.74 29.31
CA LYS A 126 4.92 26.89 28.89
C LYS A 126 3.98 27.16 30.05
N LEU A 127 4.19 26.58 31.22
CA LEU A 127 3.43 26.84 32.43
C LEU A 127 3.55 28.31 32.93
N ASN A 128 4.63 28.96 32.54
CA ASN A 128 4.83 30.40 32.89
C ASN A 128 4.18 31.38 31.88
N GLN A 129 3.62 30.86 30.78
CA GLN A 129 3.06 31.70 29.69
C GLN A 129 1.54 31.92 29.79
N ASP A 130 0.85 31.59 30.83
CA ASP A 130 -0.60 31.74 31.05
C ASP A 130 -1.54 31.38 29.87
N LYS A 131 -1.00 30.72 28.83
CA LYS A 131 -1.73 30.28 27.64
C LYS A 131 -1.91 28.76 27.65
N PHE A 132 -3.13 28.32 27.31
CA PHE A 132 -3.40 26.88 27.09
C PHE A 132 -2.39 26.26 26.14
N PHE A 133 -1.93 25.07 26.46
CA PHE A 133 -1.10 24.27 25.58
C PHE A 133 -1.40 22.78 25.68
N TYR A 134 -1.26 22.06 24.58
CA TYR A 134 -1.30 20.61 24.63
C TYR A 134 -0.01 20.06 25.25
N LEU A 135 -0.19 19.27 26.31
CA LEU A 135 0.87 18.50 26.96
C LEU A 135 1.31 17.35 26.06
N GLU A 136 0.32 16.57 25.62
CA GLU A 136 0.50 15.46 24.71
C GLU A 136 -0.74 15.30 23.82
N LYS A 137 -0.53 15.06 22.53
CA LYS A 137 -1.60 14.73 21.57
C LYS A 137 -1.60 13.23 21.33
N ASN A 138 -2.79 12.68 21.07
CA ASN A 138 -2.98 11.25 20.77
C ASN A 138 -2.42 10.36 21.90
N VAL A 139 -2.80 10.65 23.12
CA VAL A 139 -2.29 10.01 24.33
C VAL A 139 -2.73 8.55 24.38
N ARG A 140 -1.81 7.66 24.73
CA ARG A 140 -2.11 6.23 24.93
C ARG A 140 -2.99 6.05 26.17
N PRO A 141 -3.90 5.04 26.21
CA PRO A 141 -4.82 4.83 27.33
C PRO A 141 -4.14 4.81 28.69
N LYS A 142 -3.08 4.03 28.86
CA LYS A 142 -2.30 3.97 30.11
C LYS A 142 -1.76 5.35 30.54
N ARG A 143 -1.21 6.09 29.60
CA ARG A 143 -0.67 7.44 29.87
C ARG A 143 -1.79 8.44 30.22
N TYR A 144 -2.94 8.30 29.57
CA TYR A 144 -4.12 9.10 29.89
C TYR A 144 -4.58 8.87 31.32
N GLU A 145 -4.67 7.61 31.77
CA GLU A 145 -5.00 7.26 33.13
C GLU A 145 -4.01 7.85 34.14
N GLU A 146 -2.69 7.69 33.90
CA GLU A 146 -1.62 8.28 34.73
C GLU A 146 -1.78 9.81 34.87
N LEU A 147 -2.08 10.52 33.77
CA LEU A 147 -2.29 11.97 33.79
C LEU A 147 -3.56 12.38 34.52
N MET A 148 -4.66 11.65 34.35
CA MET A 148 -5.92 11.93 35.04
C MET A 148 -5.86 11.63 36.53
N MET A 149 -5.07 10.62 36.96
CA MET A 149 -4.82 10.29 38.37
C MET A 149 -4.12 11.40 39.13
N LEU A 150 -3.47 12.37 38.45
CA LEU A 150 -2.89 13.54 39.13
C LEU A 150 -3.96 14.44 39.78
N GLY A 151 -5.21 14.35 39.35
CA GLY A 151 -6.33 15.09 39.92
C GLY A 151 -6.22 16.62 39.80
N ASP A 152 -5.28 17.14 39.02
CA ASP A 152 -5.07 18.57 38.87
C ASP A 152 -6.13 19.20 37.93
N LYS A 153 -6.89 20.17 38.42
CA LYS A 153 -7.97 20.84 37.68
C LYS A 153 -7.49 21.62 36.44
N SER A 154 -6.20 21.85 36.31
CA SER A 154 -5.62 22.51 35.14
C SER A 154 -5.48 21.57 33.97
N ILE A 155 -5.46 20.25 34.18
CA ILE A 155 -5.37 19.23 33.15
C ILE A 155 -6.75 19.02 32.55
N SER A 156 -6.84 19.17 31.24
CA SER A 156 -8.07 18.95 30.49
C SER A 156 -7.84 17.94 29.36
N SER A 157 -8.86 17.15 29.09
CA SER A 157 -8.86 16.21 27.98
C SER A 157 -9.83 16.64 26.89
N GLU A 158 -9.45 16.42 25.64
CA GLU A 158 -10.26 16.68 24.47
C GLU A 158 -10.29 15.43 23.59
N ALA A 159 -11.50 15.00 23.21
CA ALA A 159 -11.63 13.88 22.26
C ALA A 159 -11.07 14.28 20.90
N SER A 160 -10.31 13.40 20.30
CA SER A 160 -9.73 13.60 18.98
C SER A 160 -9.79 12.30 18.16
N LEU A 161 -9.51 12.40 16.87
CA LEU A 161 -9.37 11.26 15.97
C LEU A 161 -7.92 11.17 15.50
N ILE A 162 -7.39 9.96 15.50
CA ILE A 162 -6.07 9.68 14.91
C ILE A 162 -6.22 8.76 13.71
N ARG A 163 -5.48 9.07 12.65
CA ARG A 163 -5.33 8.24 11.48
C ARG A 163 -4.17 7.27 11.71
N LEU A 164 -4.48 5.99 11.86
CA LEU A 164 -3.53 4.92 12.14
C LEU A 164 -3.25 4.13 10.86
N TYR A 165 -1.98 3.86 10.59
CA TYR A 165 -1.49 3.04 9.47
C TYR A 165 -0.87 1.75 10.04
N PRO A 166 -1.66 0.68 10.24
CA PRO A 166 -1.21 -0.54 10.92
C PRO A 166 -0.04 -1.24 10.22
N GLN A 167 0.06 -1.06 8.91
CA GLN A 167 1.08 -1.68 8.07
C GLN A 167 2.35 -0.83 7.89
N GLU A 168 2.44 0.29 8.60
CA GLU A 168 3.59 1.21 8.63
C GLU A 168 4.15 1.58 7.25
N ASN A 169 5.24 0.89 6.82
CA ASN A 169 5.93 1.17 5.56
C ASN A 169 5.28 0.50 4.34
N LEU A 170 4.58 -0.62 4.55
CA LEU A 170 4.24 -1.58 3.49
C LEU A 170 3.46 -0.98 2.32
N PHE A 171 2.67 0.04 2.58
CA PHE A 171 1.82 0.71 1.57
C PHE A 171 2.11 2.21 1.44
N SER A 172 3.27 2.68 1.88
CA SER A 172 3.58 4.11 2.00
C SER A 172 3.34 4.91 0.73
N HIS A 173 3.83 4.43 -0.41
CA HIS A 173 3.70 5.10 -1.70
C HIS A 173 2.32 4.98 -2.35
N ILE A 174 1.45 4.09 -1.84
CA ILE A 174 0.10 3.91 -2.35
C ILE A 174 -0.89 4.72 -1.52
N ILE A 175 -0.87 4.49 -0.21
CA ILE A 175 -1.82 5.12 0.71
C ILE A 175 -1.54 6.61 0.82
N GLY A 176 -0.28 6.99 1.00
CA GLY A 176 0.10 8.39 1.24
C GLY A 176 -0.24 8.86 2.64
N GLN A 177 -0.28 10.18 2.83
CA GLN A 177 -0.41 10.81 4.13
C GLN A 177 -1.49 11.88 4.15
N ILE A 178 -1.95 12.24 5.37
CA ILE A 178 -2.83 13.38 5.65
C ILE A 178 -2.05 14.47 6.38
N ASP A 179 -2.51 15.72 6.29
CA ASP A 179 -2.03 16.84 7.10
C ASP A 179 -2.66 16.85 8.50
N ASN A 180 -2.30 17.85 9.32
CA ASN A 180 -2.88 18.03 10.65
C ASN A 180 -4.36 18.47 10.61
N GLY A 181 -4.82 18.96 9.48
CA GLY A 181 -6.21 19.37 9.22
C GLY A 181 -7.09 18.23 8.69
N ASN A 182 -6.57 16.97 8.67
CA ASN A 182 -7.26 15.80 8.13
C ASN A 182 -7.49 15.87 6.60
N ASN A 183 -6.64 16.61 5.85
CA ASN A 183 -6.68 16.63 4.38
C ASN A 183 -5.61 15.71 3.81
N GLY A 184 -5.94 14.98 2.77
CA GLY A 184 -4.99 14.12 2.07
C GLY A 184 -3.92 14.94 1.33
N ILE A 185 -2.65 14.63 1.55
CA ILE A 185 -1.52 15.33 0.90
C ILE A 185 -0.80 14.50 -0.15
N SER A 186 -0.94 13.18 -0.12
CA SER A 186 -0.37 12.27 -1.11
C SER A 186 -1.17 10.97 -1.25
N GLY A 187 -0.93 10.22 -2.33
CA GLY A 187 -1.47 8.88 -2.57
C GLY A 187 -3.00 8.81 -2.63
N ILE A 188 -3.53 7.66 -2.21
CA ILE A 188 -4.99 7.40 -2.10
C ILE A 188 -5.66 8.41 -1.15
N GLU A 189 -5.00 8.78 -0.05
CA GLU A 189 -5.51 9.75 0.90
C GLU A 189 -5.81 11.10 0.23
N LYS A 190 -4.95 11.54 -0.70
CA LYS A 190 -5.14 12.77 -1.47
C LYS A 190 -6.15 12.60 -2.60
N PHE A 191 -6.01 11.54 -3.39
CA PHE A 191 -6.84 11.35 -4.58
C PHE A 191 -8.32 11.17 -4.23
N PHE A 192 -8.60 10.46 -3.13
CA PHE A 192 -9.97 10.23 -2.64
C PHE A 192 -10.33 11.08 -1.42
N ASP A 193 -9.67 12.24 -1.21
CA ASP A 193 -9.85 13.06 -0.02
C ASP A 193 -11.32 13.36 0.30
N GLU A 194 -12.04 13.93 -0.65
CA GLU A 194 -13.46 14.27 -0.52
C GLU A 194 -14.36 13.01 -0.36
N LYS A 195 -14.03 11.93 -1.06
CA LYS A 195 -14.76 10.69 -0.95
C LYS A 195 -14.60 10.07 0.43
N LEU A 196 -13.36 10.01 0.95
CA LEU A 196 -13.06 9.45 2.27
C LEU A 196 -13.72 10.21 3.43
N LYS A 197 -14.01 11.50 3.24
CA LYS A 197 -14.75 12.32 4.22
C LYS A 197 -16.27 12.13 4.18
N LYS A 198 -16.81 11.52 3.10
CA LYS A 198 -18.26 11.47 2.84
C LYS A 198 -18.87 10.06 2.88
N ILE A 199 -18.09 9.01 2.56
CA ILE A 199 -18.62 7.65 2.47
C ILE A 199 -18.91 7.05 3.84
N ASN A 200 -19.99 6.27 3.90
CA ASN A 200 -20.32 5.43 5.04
C ASN A 200 -19.75 4.02 4.78
N GLY A 201 -18.65 3.68 5.46
CA GLY A 201 -17.97 2.40 5.31
C GLY A 201 -16.58 2.54 4.69
N PRO A 202 -15.78 1.46 4.69
CA PRO A 202 -14.39 1.50 4.24
C PRO A 202 -14.26 1.61 2.72
N LEU A 203 -13.21 2.31 2.27
CA LEU A 203 -12.78 2.26 0.88
C LEU A 203 -12.04 0.94 0.64
N LYS A 204 -12.54 0.11 -0.27
CA LYS A 204 -11.96 -1.20 -0.59
C LYS A 204 -11.03 -1.09 -1.79
N LEU A 205 -9.75 -1.44 -1.58
CA LEU A 205 -8.73 -1.48 -2.62
C LEU A 205 -8.59 -2.88 -3.23
N THR A 206 -7.95 -2.94 -4.41
CA THR A 206 -7.62 -4.20 -5.11
C THR A 206 -6.39 -4.90 -4.55
N LEU A 207 -5.62 -4.22 -3.69
CA LEU A 207 -4.39 -4.72 -3.08
C LEU A 207 -4.64 -5.98 -2.23
N ASP A 208 -3.65 -6.85 -2.17
CA ASP A 208 -3.59 -8.00 -1.24
C ASP A 208 -2.42 -7.81 -0.27
N LEU A 209 -2.73 -7.72 1.02
CA LEU A 209 -1.74 -7.50 2.07
C LEU A 209 -0.62 -8.56 2.08
N GLN A 210 -0.98 -9.82 1.94
CA GLN A 210 -0.03 -10.93 1.99
C GLN A 210 0.92 -10.92 0.79
N ILE A 211 0.36 -10.69 -0.42
CA ILE A 211 1.14 -10.59 -1.66
C ILE A 211 2.06 -9.36 -1.62
N GLN A 212 1.55 -8.22 -1.17
CA GLN A 212 2.35 -7.00 -1.01
C GLN A 212 3.53 -7.22 -0.08
N PHE A 213 3.32 -7.88 1.05
CA PHE A 213 4.36 -8.20 2.03
C PHE A 213 5.44 -9.09 1.43
N LEU A 214 5.06 -10.18 0.78
CA LEU A 214 6.02 -11.13 0.19
C LEU A 214 6.85 -10.50 -0.92
N ILE A 215 6.23 -9.69 -1.79
CA ILE A 215 6.95 -8.97 -2.85
C ILE A 215 7.92 -7.96 -2.26
N ARG A 216 7.50 -7.21 -1.22
CA ARG A 216 8.37 -6.24 -0.55
C ARG A 216 9.59 -6.89 0.09
N GLU A 217 9.39 -7.99 0.81
CA GLU A 217 10.49 -8.72 1.46
C GLU A 217 11.52 -9.23 0.44
N GLU A 218 11.07 -9.81 -0.69
CA GLU A 218 12.00 -10.23 -1.72
C GLU A 218 12.72 -9.04 -2.39
N LEU A 219 12.03 -7.95 -2.64
CA LEU A 219 12.68 -6.75 -3.20
C LEU A 219 13.74 -6.18 -2.26
N LEU A 220 13.45 -6.07 -0.97
CA LEU A 220 14.42 -5.63 0.04
C LEU A 220 15.65 -6.54 0.08
N ARG A 221 15.41 -7.85 0.03
CA ARG A 221 16.48 -8.85 -0.02
C ARG A 221 17.37 -8.66 -1.25
N PHE A 222 16.78 -8.54 -2.44
CA PHE A 222 17.52 -8.38 -3.68
C PHE A 222 18.16 -7.00 -3.84
N GLN A 223 17.53 -5.96 -3.31
CA GLN A 223 18.15 -4.64 -3.21
C GLN A 223 19.45 -4.69 -2.40
N LYS A 224 19.46 -5.44 -1.30
CA LYS A 224 20.66 -5.65 -0.47
C LYS A 224 21.70 -6.54 -1.19
N ILE A 225 21.27 -7.65 -1.81
CA ILE A 225 22.16 -8.59 -2.51
C ILE A 225 22.91 -7.91 -3.65
N PHE A 226 22.24 -7.08 -4.43
CA PHE A 226 22.81 -6.40 -5.60
C PHE A 226 23.18 -4.93 -5.30
N GLU A 227 23.19 -4.51 -4.05
CA GLU A 227 23.49 -3.12 -3.63
C GLU A 227 22.74 -2.07 -4.47
N ALA A 228 21.50 -2.34 -4.81
CA ALA A 228 20.71 -1.44 -5.62
C ALA A 228 20.28 -0.20 -4.82
N LYS A 229 20.31 0.99 -5.44
CA LYS A 229 19.86 2.25 -4.82
C LYS A 229 18.36 2.33 -4.64
N GLY A 230 17.62 1.65 -5.50
CA GLY A 230 16.18 1.57 -5.46
C GLY A 230 15.66 0.34 -6.16
N SER A 231 14.42 0.00 -5.88
CA SER A 231 13.74 -1.11 -6.54
C SER A 231 12.24 -0.88 -6.60
N ALA A 232 11.59 -1.51 -7.58
CA ALA A 232 10.14 -1.44 -7.73
C ALA A 232 9.60 -2.75 -8.27
N ALA A 233 8.38 -3.11 -7.83
CA ALA A 233 7.62 -4.19 -8.43
C ALA A 233 6.13 -3.86 -8.45
N ILE A 234 5.47 -4.22 -9.56
CA ILE A 234 4.01 -4.16 -9.70
C ILE A 234 3.48 -5.51 -10.16
N LEU A 235 2.46 -6.00 -9.48
CA LEU A 235 1.69 -7.18 -9.87
C LEU A 235 0.26 -6.73 -10.21
N MET A 236 -0.15 -6.95 -11.45
CA MET A 236 -1.45 -6.52 -11.97
C MET A 236 -2.13 -7.66 -12.74
N ASN A 237 -3.44 -7.77 -12.60
CA ASN A 237 -4.25 -8.68 -13.42
C ASN A 237 -4.38 -8.11 -14.85
N VAL A 238 -3.94 -8.87 -15.85
CA VAL A 238 -3.91 -8.43 -17.25
C VAL A 238 -5.28 -8.30 -17.88
N ASN A 239 -6.33 -8.89 -17.28
CA ASN A 239 -7.67 -8.96 -17.85
C ASN A 239 -8.59 -7.84 -17.34
N ASN A 240 -8.43 -7.37 -16.11
CA ASN A 240 -9.28 -6.33 -15.52
C ASN A 240 -8.52 -5.09 -15.02
N GLY A 241 -7.18 -5.11 -15.03
CA GLY A 241 -6.33 -3.99 -14.59
C GLY A 241 -6.22 -3.84 -13.07
N GLU A 242 -6.78 -4.74 -12.27
CA GLU A 242 -6.65 -4.70 -10.82
C GLU A 242 -5.19 -4.92 -10.39
N ILE A 243 -4.68 -4.00 -9.57
CA ILE A 243 -3.33 -4.09 -9.00
C ILE A 243 -3.41 -4.81 -7.66
N LEU A 244 -2.76 -5.97 -7.57
CA LEU A 244 -2.69 -6.77 -6.35
C LEU A 244 -1.56 -6.32 -5.44
N SER A 245 -0.47 -5.81 -6.04
CA SER A 245 0.69 -5.30 -5.29
C SER A 245 1.41 -4.22 -6.09
N MET A 246 1.90 -3.21 -5.38
CA MET A 246 2.70 -2.11 -5.93
C MET A 246 3.73 -1.67 -4.89
N VAL A 247 4.98 -2.09 -5.03
CA VAL A 247 6.07 -1.84 -4.09
C VAL A 247 7.11 -0.92 -4.72
N SER A 248 7.45 0.15 -4.03
CA SER A 248 8.55 1.07 -4.39
C SER A 248 9.48 1.21 -3.20
N LEU A 249 10.79 1.03 -3.39
CA LEU A 249 11.81 1.10 -2.36
C LEU A 249 12.92 2.09 -2.75
N PRO A 250 13.50 2.82 -1.75
CA PRO A 250 13.18 2.80 -0.34
C PRO A 250 11.79 3.33 -0.03
N ASP A 251 11.20 2.85 1.05
CA ASP A 251 9.91 3.27 1.57
C ASP A 251 10.06 4.02 2.92
N PHE A 252 8.95 4.47 3.51
CA PHE A 252 8.94 5.26 4.72
C PHE A 252 7.76 4.89 5.63
N ASN A 253 7.89 5.12 6.95
CA ASN A 253 6.84 4.82 7.90
C ASN A 253 5.77 5.92 7.90
N LEU A 254 4.52 5.56 7.56
CA LEU A 254 3.38 6.50 7.49
C LEU A 254 3.00 7.09 8.86
N ASN A 255 3.28 6.39 9.96
CA ASN A 255 3.00 6.88 11.32
C ASN A 255 4.09 7.81 11.86
N LYS A 256 5.27 7.86 11.20
CA LYS A 256 6.38 8.73 11.59
C LYS A 256 6.51 9.88 10.60
N ARG A 257 6.25 11.10 11.08
CA ARG A 257 6.50 12.32 10.29
C ARG A 257 7.92 12.80 10.56
N GLU A 258 8.89 12.04 10.09
CA GLU A 258 10.29 12.48 10.09
C GLU A 258 10.52 13.40 8.87
N THR A 259 11.59 14.18 8.91
CA THR A 259 12.11 14.89 7.73
C THR A 259 12.53 13.81 6.73
N ILE A 260 11.62 13.46 5.84
CA ILE A 260 11.82 12.39 4.87
C ILE A 260 12.65 12.98 3.73
N ASN A 261 13.74 12.30 3.42
CA ASN A 261 14.58 12.62 2.27
C ASN A 261 13.74 12.50 1.00
N ASP A 262 13.75 13.50 0.12
CA ASP A 262 12.91 13.57 -1.08
C ASP A 262 12.94 12.29 -1.92
N VAL A 263 14.08 11.58 -1.94
CA VAL A 263 14.28 10.31 -2.67
C VAL A 263 13.38 9.18 -2.16
N ASN A 264 13.10 9.13 -0.85
CA ASN A 264 12.25 8.09 -0.25
C ASN A 264 10.77 8.29 -0.58
N TYR A 265 10.36 9.51 -0.93
CA TYR A 265 8.98 9.81 -1.30
C TYR A 265 8.64 9.51 -2.76
N ILE A 266 9.65 9.26 -3.59
CA ILE A 266 9.42 9.01 -5.02
C ILE A 266 8.80 7.61 -5.20
N ASN A 267 7.56 7.58 -5.64
CA ASN A 267 6.95 6.36 -6.14
C ASN A 267 7.58 6.00 -7.50
N ARG A 268 8.48 5.03 -7.51
CA ARG A 268 9.21 4.59 -8.71
C ARG A 268 8.31 3.98 -9.78
N ILE A 269 7.10 3.57 -9.41
CA ILE A 269 6.17 2.91 -10.33
C ILE A 269 5.36 3.93 -11.12
N THR A 270 4.92 5.02 -10.47
CA THR A 270 4.03 6.01 -11.07
C THR A 270 4.72 7.33 -11.39
N LYS A 271 5.68 7.76 -10.55
CA LYS A 271 6.37 9.05 -10.68
C LYS A 271 7.73 8.92 -11.37
N GLY A 272 8.44 7.82 -11.14
CA GLY A 272 9.72 7.55 -11.82
C GLY A 272 9.50 7.30 -13.31
N THR A 273 10.29 7.98 -14.15
CA THR A 273 10.34 7.75 -15.60
C THR A 273 11.74 7.27 -15.98
N TYR A 274 11.79 6.18 -16.73
CA TYR A 274 13.04 5.48 -17.02
C TYR A 274 13.14 5.10 -18.49
N GLU A 275 14.35 5.09 -19.03
CA GLU A 275 14.68 4.29 -20.20
C GLU A 275 14.79 2.83 -19.73
N LEU A 276 13.92 1.98 -20.25
CA LEU A 276 13.81 0.59 -19.78
C LEU A 276 14.49 -0.44 -20.70
N GLY A 277 15.12 0.06 -21.75
CA GLY A 277 15.94 -0.74 -22.67
C GLY A 277 15.14 -1.85 -23.37
N SER A 278 15.75 -3.01 -23.51
CA SER A 278 15.28 -4.12 -24.35
C SER A 278 13.87 -4.66 -24.06
N VAL A 279 13.18 -4.25 -22.99
CA VAL A 279 11.77 -4.58 -22.81
C VAL A 279 10.90 -3.97 -23.90
N PHE A 280 11.36 -2.87 -24.53
CA PHE A 280 10.67 -2.20 -25.65
C PHE A 280 10.67 -3.03 -26.94
N LYS A 281 11.62 -3.97 -27.12
CA LYS A 281 11.63 -4.86 -28.28
C LYS A 281 10.35 -5.66 -28.41
N THR A 282 9.70 -5.96 -27.30
CA THR A 282 8.36 -6.57 -27.27
C THR A 282 7.34 -5.69 -28.00
N PHE A 283 7.36 -4.38 -27.74
CA PHE A 283 6.46 -3.42 -28.41
C PHE A 283 6.79 -3.28 -29.90
N THR A 284 8.05 -3.20 -30.25
CA THR A 284 8.49 -3.09 -31.65
C THR A 284 8.06 -4.29 -32.47
N ILE A 285 8.28 -5.50 -31.96
CA ILE A 285 7.88 -6.74 -32.65
C ILE A 285 6.37 -6.88 -32.71
N ALA A 286 5.66 -6.59 -31.60
CA ALA A 286 4.20 -6.62 -31.57
C ALA A 286 3.59 -5.63 -32.57
N SER A 287 4.17 -4.43 -32.72
CA SER A 287 3.79 -3.43 -33.74
C SER A 287 3.91 -3.99 -35.16
N GLY A 288 5.05 -4.60 -35.48
CA GLY A 288 5.30 -5.18 -36.79
C GLY A 288 4.37 -6.34 -37.14
N ILE A 289 4.06 -7.20 -36.16
CA ILE A 289 3.08 -8.28 -36.33
C ILE A 289 1.66 -7.72 -36.48
N ASN A 290 1.30 -6.72 -35.68
CA ASN A 290 -0.01 -6.06 -35.75
C ASN A 290 -0.23 -5.40 -37.11
N GLU A 291 0.81 -4.80 -37.69
CA GLU A 291 0.76 -4.21 -39.04
C GLU A 291 0.89 -5.25 -40.16
N LYS A 292 1.06 -6.55 -39.85
CA LYS A 292 1.28 -7.64 -40.81
C LYS A 292 2.53 -7.45 -41.68
N ILE A 293 3.53 -6.75 -41.16
CA ILE A 293 4.82 -6.47 -41.84
C ILE A 293 5.80 -7.62 -41.61
N ILE A 294 5.70 -8.28 -40.48
CA ILE A 294 6.54 -9.39 -40.06
C ILE A 294 5.72 -10.50 -39.41
N GLU A 295 6.25 -11.70 -39.44
CA GLU A 295 5.79 -12.88 -38.72
C GLU A 295 6.94 -13.43 -37.85
N PRO A 296 6.68 -14.27 -36.82
CA PRO A 296 7.72 -14.85 -35.97
C PRO A 296 8.85 -15.54 -36.77
N GLY A 297 8.50 -16.22 -37.88
CA GLY A 297 9.45 -16.91 -38.77
C GLY A 297 10.12 -16.02 -39.82
N THR A 298 9.77 -14.74 -39.95
CA THR A 298 10.39 -13.81 -40.91
C THR A 298 11.89 -13.73 -40.63
N LYS A 299 12.73 -14.08 -41.62
CA LYS A 299 14.19 -14.04 -41.52
C LYS A 299 14.74 -12.64 -41.85
N PHE A 300 15.73 -12.22 -41.10
CA PHE A 300 16.58 -11.09 -41.36
C PHE A 300 18.00 -11.60 -41.63
N LEU A 301 18.50 -11.34 -42.82
CA LEU A 301 19.84 -11.72 -43.25
C LEU A 301 20.79 -10.53 -43.14
N ASP A 302 22.07 -10.78 -43.07
CA ASP A 302 23.14 -9.74 -43.03
C ASP A 302 22.93 -8.73 -41.88
N LEU A 303 22.67 -9.25 -40.67
CA LEU A 303 22.64 -8.47 -39.46
C LEU A 303 24.07 -8.11 -39.04
N LYS A 304 24.47 -6.86 -39.32
CA LYS A 304 25.79 -6.35 -38.94
C LYS A 304 25.93 -6.26 -37.42
N LYS A 305 27.18 -6.18 -36.93
CA LYS A 305 27.45 -5.99 -35.48
C LYS A 305 27.21 -4.57 -35.04
N SER A 306 27.32 -3.64 -35.99
CA SER A 306 27.11 -2.21 -35.79
C SER A 306 26.48 -1.61 -37.05
N ILE A 307 25.60 -0.65 -36.84
CA ILE A 307 25.04 0.17 -37.91
C ILE A 307 25.21 1.65 -37.58
N ASN A 308 25.64 2.43 -38.57
CA ASN A 308 25.68 3.87 -38.44
C ASN A 308 24.25 4.42 -38.51
N CYS A 309 23.95 5.34 -37.62
CA CYS A 309 22.67 6.03 -37.52
C CYS A 309 22.94 7.55 -37.33
N GLY A 310 22.76 8.32 -38.40
CA GLY A 310 23.07 9.74 -38.39
C GLY A 310 24.58 10.05 -38.50
N LYS A 311 24.97 11.30 -38.24
CA LYS A 311 26.35 11.76 -38.51
C LYS A 311 27.39 11.18 -37.52
N ASN A 312 27.03 10.92 -36.25
CA ASN A 312 27.98 10.53 -35.19
C ASN A 312 27.45 9.49 -34.23
N HIS A 313 26.44 8.72 -34.60
CA HIS A 313 25.83 7.73 -33.68
C HIS A 313 25.88 6.31 -34.28
N ASN A 314 26.57 5.43 -33.59
CA ASN A 314 26.61 3.99 -33.89
C ASN A 314 25.69 3.21 -32.94
N ILE A 315 24.87 2.38 -33.51
CA ILE A 315 24.09 1.39 -32.75
C ILE A 315 24.81 0.05 -32.88
N GLU A 316 25.12 -0.57 -31.73
CA GLU A 316 25.88 -1.81 -31.66
C GLU A 316 25.06 -2.93 -31.07
N GLU A 317 25.39 -4.18 -31.42
CA GLU A 317 24.90 -5.34 -30.69
C GLU A 317 25.59 -5.43 -29.31
N TYR A 318 24.82 -5.85 -28.29
CA TYR A 318 25.36 -6.02 -26.94
C TYR A 318 26.28 -7.24 -26.81
N ASP A 319 26.22 -8.18 -27.77
CA ASP A 319 27.03 -9.39 -27.80
C ASP A 319 27.63 -9.59 -29.20
N ASN A 320 28.96 -9.59 -29.26
CA ASN A 320 29.70 -9.79 -30.51
C ASN A 320 29.50 -11.20 -31.13
N LYS A 321 28.95 -12.15 -30.35
CA LYS A 321 28.59 -13.49 -30.82
C LYS A 321 27.21 -13.60 -31.46
N MET A 322 26.47 -12.46 -31.58
CA MET A 322 25.17 -12.44 -32.24
C MET A 322 25.26 -12.95 -33.67
N PRO A 323 24.45 -13.93 -34.11
CA PRO A 323 24.45 -14.40 -35.51
C PRO A 323 24.06 -13.30 -36.49
N SER A 324 24.59 -13.39 -37.72
CA SER A 324 24.25 -12.50 -38.83
C SER A 324 22.87 -12.77 -39.45
N GLU A 325 22.30 -13.91 -39.17
CA GLU A 325 20.97 -14.31 -39.64
C GLU A 325 20.09 -14.71 -38.46
N LEU A 326 18.95 -14.11 -38.31
CA LEU A 326 17.99 -14.38 -37.24
C LEU A 326 16.55 -14.27 -37.75
N THR A 327 15.67 -15.11 -37.24
CA THR A 327 14.23 -14.90 -37.35
C THR A 327 13.77 -13.81 -36.36
N VAL A 328 12.60 -13.24 -36.57
CA VAL A 328 11.98 -12.29 -35.61
C VAL A 328 11.90 -12.90 -34.21
N GLU A 329 11.51 -14.15 -34.10
CA GLU A 329 11.48 -14.89 -32.84
C GLU A 329 12.87 -14.93 -32.19
N GLN A 330 13.90 -15.30 -32.95
CA GLN A 330 15.28 -15.36 -32.45
C GLN A 330 15.82 -13.97 -32.06
N ILE A 331 15.43 -12.89 -32.77
CA ILE A 331 15.77 -11.51 -32.40
C ILE A 331 15.21 -11.18 -31.01
N LEU A 332 13.97 -11.59 -30.68
CA LEU A 332 13.39 -11.36 -29.35
C LEU A 332 14.09 -12.23 -28.28
N ILE A 333 14.29 -13.52 -28.54
CA ILE A 333 14.91 -14.49 -27.61
C ILE A 333 16.33 -14.05 -27.25
N LYS A 334 17.14 -13.74 -28.26
CA LYS A 334 18.54 -13.31 -28.11
C LYS A 334 18.67 -11.82 -27.76
N SER A 335 17.56 -11.08 -27.78
CA SER A 335 17.54 -9.63 -27.52
C SER A 335 18.41 -8.79 -28.48
N GLY A 336 18.43 -9.11 -29.80
CA GLY A 336 19.24 -8.43 -30.81
C GLY A 336 18.81 -6.95 -31.00
N ASN A 337 19.78 -6.03 -30.96
CA ASN A 337 19.55 -4.60 -31.20
C ASN A 337 19.31 -4.32 -32.67
N ILE A 338 20.24 -4.75 -33.52
CA ILE A 338 20.23 -4.47 -34.96
C ILE A 338 19.00 -5.08 -35.63
N GLY A 339 18.63 -6.31 -35.23
CA GLY A 339 17.39 -6.92 -35.70
C GLY A 339 16.14 -6.08 -35.37
N SER A 340 16.07 -5.55 -34.14
CA SER A 340 14.96 -4.70 -33.71
C SER A 340 14.92 -3.36 -34.47
N VAL A 341 16.06 -2.76 -34.72
CA VAL A 341 16.17 -1.55 -35.56
C VAL A 341 15.67 -1.80 -36.98
N ARG A 342 16.07 -2.91 -37.61
CA ARG A 342 15.61 -3.26 -38.96
C ARG A 342 14.12 -3.53 -39.03
N ILE A 343 13.53 -4.10 -37.97
CA ILE A 343 12.08 -4.25 -37.82
C ILE A 343 11.42 -2.87 -37.76
N ALA A 344 11.90 -1.98 -36.89
CA ALA A 344 11.34 -0.62 -36.75
C ALA A 344 11.40 0.19 -38.05
N ARG A 345 12.51 0.12 -38.78
CA ARG A 345 12.65 0.75 -40.13
C ARG A 345 11.61 0.20 -41.11
N LYS A 346 11.29 -1.09 -41.08
CA LYS A 346 10.21 -1.65 -41.93
C LYS A 346 8.82 -1.15 -41.52
N ILE A 347 8.58 -0.92 -40.22
CA ILE A 347 7.32 -0.42 -39.71
C ILE A 347 7.14 1.08 -40.08
N GLY A 348 8.20 1.87 -39.94
CA GLY A 348 8.18 3.32 -40.12
C GLY A 348 7.67 4.07 -38.89
N ILE A 349 7.99 5.37 -38.85
CA ILE A 349 7.74 6.26 -37.70
C ILE A 349 6.25 6.29 -37.34
N GLU A 350 5.38 6.60 -38.31
CA GLU A 350 3.97 6.87 -38.03
C GLU A 350 3.25 5.65 -37.44
N LYS A 351 3.45 4.47 -38.01
CA LYS A 351 2.82 3.24 -37.53
C LYS A 351 3.33 2.85 -36.15
N HIS A 352 4.67 2.98 -35.93
CA HIS A 352 5.24 2.63 -34.64
C HIS A 352 4.81 3.59 -33.54
N LYS A 353 4.79 4.89 -33.80
CA LYS A 353 4.29 5.94 -32.92
C LYS A 353 2.81 5.72 -32.54
N LEU A 354 1.97 5.47 -33.56
CA LEU A 354 0.54 5.19 -33.36
C LEU A 354 0.33 3.95 -32.49
N PHE A 355 1.10 2.88 -32.75
CA PHE A 355 1.04 1.65 -31.95
C PHE A 355 1.39 1.91 -30.48
N LEU A 356 2.51 2.58 -30.20
CA LEU A 356 2.93 2.91 -28.82
C LEU A 356 1.91 3.80 -28.11
N LYS A 357 1.28 4.73 -28.83
CA LYS A 357 0.19 5.54 -28.29
C LYS A 357 -1.04 4.67 -27.97
N THR A 358 -1.42 3.78 -28.87
CA THR A 358 -2.59 2.88 -28.70
C THR A 358 -2.47 1.98 -27.47
N ILE A 359 -1.27 1.51 -27.13
CA ILE A 359 -1.02 0.69 -25.94
C ILE A 359 -0.70 1.50 -24.67
N GLY A 360 -0.79 2.85 -24.75
CA GLY A 360 -0.68 3.75 -23.59
C GLY A 360 0.75 4.07 -23.15
N ILE A 361 1.77 3.86 -23.98
CA ILE A 361 3.17 4.15 -23.64
C ILE A 361 3.50 5.64 -23.73
N LEU A 362 2.88 6.37 -24.67
CA LEU A 362 3.21 7.77 -24.94
C LEU A 362 2.36 8.78 -24.17
N ASP A 363 1.28 8.36 -23.55
CA ASP A 363 0.36 9.24 -22.85
C ASP A 363 0.41 9.02 -21.33
N LYS A 364 0.10 10.07 -20.56
CA LYS A 364 -0.09 9.94 -19.11
C LYS A 364 -1.26 9.00 -18.84
N ILE A 365 -1.06 8.02 -17.96
CA ILE A 365 -2.16 7.16 -17.49
C ILE A 365 -3.01 7.94 -16.48
N ASP A 366 -4.33 7.90 -16.65
CA ASP A 366 -5.26 8.27 -15.59
C ASP A 366 -5.29 7.13 -14.57
N PHE A 367 -5.02 7.45 -13.29
CA PHE A 367 -4.82 6.44 -12.26
C PHE A 367 -5.28 6.94 -10.90
N ASP A 368 -5.67 6.02 -10.03
CA ASP A 368 -6.23 6.28 -8.69
C ASP A 368 -5.24 6.92 -7.68
N ILE A 369 -4.04 7.28 -8.14
CA ILE A 369 -3.06 8.10 -7.43
C ILE A 369 -2.72 9.28 -8.34
N GLY A 370 -2.82 10.50 -7.83
CA GLY A 370 -2.59 11.72 -8.63
C GLY A 370 -1.15 11.92 -9.08
N GLU A 371 -0.19 11.31 -8.39
CA GLU A 371 1.24 11.43 -8.63
C GLU A 371 1.70 10.48 -9.75
N VAL A 372 1.25 10.71 -10.97
CA VAL A 372 1.65 9.97 -12.19
C VAL A 372 2.39 10.92 -13.12
N SER A 373 3.58 10.51 -13.54
CA SER A 373 4.36 11.27 -14.52
C SER A 373 3.85 11.11 -15.95
N LYS A 374 4.02 12.15 -16.73
CA LYS A 374 3.85 12.10 -18.16
C LYS A 374 5.18 11.65 -18.80
N PRO A 375 5.17 10.76 -19.80
CA PRO A 375 6.36 10.45 -20.60
C PRO A 375 6.97 11.70 -21.21
N GLN A 376 8.28 11.64 -21.42
CA GLN A 376 8.98 12.74 -22.10
C GLN A 376 8.47 12.90 -23.54
N SER A 377 8.35 14.13 -24.00
CA SER A 377 8.03 14.41 -25.40
C SER A 377 9.20 13.98 -26.30
N ILE A 378 8.88 13.35 -27.43
CA ILE A 378 9.85 12.82 -28.38
C ILE A 378 9.69 13.55 -29.70
N ASP A 379 10.81 14.09 -30.20
CA ASP A 379 10.90 14.48 -31.62
C ASP A 379 11.28 13.25 -32.45
N TRP A 380 10.29 12.65 -33.09
CA TRP A 380 10.43 11.39 -33.82
C TRP A 380 11.28 11.49 -35.08
N TYR A 381 11.45 12.70 -35.61
CA TYR A 381 12.17 12.96 -36.86
C TYR A 381 13.60 13.41 -36.61
N GLU A 382 13.96 13.66 -35.37
CA GLU A 382 15.32 14.03 -35.00
C GLU A 382 16.25 12.82 -34.95
N GLY A 383 17.32 12.85 -35.74
CA GLY A 383 18.42 11.87 -35.68
C GLY A 383 17.95 10.42 -35.81
N CYS A 384 18.30 9.61 -34.85
CA CYS A 384 18.07 8.16 -34.83
C CYS A 384 16.93 7.73 -33.89
N LYS A 385 15.94 8.56 -33.64
CA LYS A 385 14.90 8.29 -32.63
C LYS A 385 14.12 7.02 -32.88
N LEU A 386 13.69 6.73 -34.11
CA LEU A 386 12.99 5.49 -34.41
C LEU A 386 13.85 4.27 -34.07
N GLU A 387 15.10 4.30 -34.43
CA GLU A 387 16.06 3.22 -34.26
C GLU A 387 16.35 2.97 -32.78
N THR A 388 16.61 4.02 -32.01
CA THR A 388 16.92 3.90 -30.59
C THR A 388 15.69 3.48 -29.77
N ILE A 389 14.51 4.00 -30.10
CA ILE A 389 13.23 3.61 -29.48
C ILE A 389 12.92 2.13 -29.72
N ALA A 390 13.32 1.56 -30.87
CA ALA A 390 13.10 0.16 -31.19
C ALA A 390 13.64 -0.82 -30.14
N PHE A 391 14.67 -0.43 -29.38
CA PHE A 391 15.22 -1.22 -28.29
C PHE A 391 15.22 -0.47 -26.93
N GLY A 392 14.44 0.61 -26.82
CA GLY A 392 14.11 1.28 -25.56
C GLY A 392 15.11 2.32 -25.07
N HIS A 393 15.84 2.99 -25.96
CA HIS A 393 16.66 4.15 -25.69
C HIS A 393 16.04 5.40 -26.31
N GLY A 394 16.27 6.56 -25.73
CA GLY A 394 15.66 7.82 -26.19
C GLY A 394 14.15 7.92 -25.97
N ILE A 395 13.59 7.02 -25.18
CA ILE A 395 12.19 7.01 -24.74
C ILE A 395 12.11 6.68 -23.25
N THR A 396 11.43 7.52 -22.50
CA THR A 396 11.17 7.27 -21.07
C THR A 396 9.72 6.86 -20.84
N THR A 397 9.51 5.95 -19.90
CA THR A 397 8.18 5.51 -19.50
C THR A 397 8.16 5.16 -18.01
N THR A 398 6.98 5.07 -17.42
CA THR A 398 6.80 4.59 -16.04
C THR A 398 6.66 3.07 -16.02
N ILE A 399 6.93 2.45 -14.87
CA ILE A 399 6.71 1.01 -14.66
C ILE A 399 5.22 0.67 -14.83
N LEU A 400 4.32 1.58 -14.43
CA LEU A 400 2.87 1.40 -14.61
C LEU A 400 2.47 1.33 -16.08
N GLN A 401 3.03 2.21 -16.93
CA GLN A 401 2.79 2.18 -18.37
C GLN A 401 3.34 0.91 -19.01
N LEU A 402 4.54 0.49 -18.59
CA LEU A 402 5.13 -0.78 -19.04
C LEU A 402 4.21 -1.96 -18.72
N ALA A 403 3.70 -2.05 -17.49
CA ALA A 403 2.77 -3.10 -17.07
C ALA A 403 1.48 -3.08 -17.90
N LYS A 404 0.88 -1.90 -18.14
CA LYS A 404 -0.29 -1.74 -19.00
C LYS A 404 -0.01 -2.23 -20.43
N GLY A 405 1.09 -1.79 -21.04
CA GLY A 405 1.45 -2.18 -22.41
C GLY A 405 1.66 -3.68 -22.57
N TYR A 406 2.36 -4.32 -21.62
CA TYR A 406 2.53 -5.77 -21.60
C TYR A 406 1.21 -6.52 -21.43
N SER A 407 0.33 -6.03 -20.57
CA SER A 407 -1.00 -6.62 -20.40
C SER A 407 -1.80 -6.59 -21.69
N ILE A 408 -1.85 -5.47 -22.40
CA ILE A 408 -2.57 -5.35 -23.68
C ILE A 408 -2.01 -6.31 -24.73
N ILE A 409 -0.67 -6.43 -24.81
CA ILE A 409 -0.03 -7.33 -25.76
C ILE A 409 -0.40 -8.79 -25.49
N THR A 410 -0.58 -9.19 -24.24
CA THR A 410 -0.69 -10.59 -23.86
C THR A 410 -2.11 -11.07 -23.59
N ASN A 411 -3.05 -10.18 -23.26
CA ASN A 411 -4.44 -10.50 -22.88
C ASN A 411 -5.43 -10.70 -24.06
N GLY A 412 -4.93 -10.87 -25.27
CA GLY A 412 -5.76 -10.95 -26.48
C GLY A 412 -5.89 -9.61 -27.22
N GLY A 413 -5.18 -8.57 -26.79
CA GLY A 413 -5.18 -7.23 -27.40
C GLY A 413 -6.31 -6.33 -26.93
N TYR A 414 -6.82 -6.55 -25.73
CA TYR A 414 -7.83 -5.70 -25.11
C TYR A 414 -7.22 -4.59 -24.28
N ASP A 415 -7.68 -3.36 -24.49
CA ASP A 415 -7.27 -2.23 -23.63
C ASP A 415 -7.78 -2.43 -22.21
N ILE A 416 -6.93 -2.11 -21.26
CA ILE A 416 -7.23 -2.16 -19.83
C ILE A 416 -6.79 -0.87 -19.14
N GLN A 417 -7.51 -0.50 -18.11
CA GLN A 417 -7.15 0.62 -17.26
C GLN A 417 -6.67 0.09 -15.91
N PRO A 418 -5.38 0.31 -15.54
CA PRO A 418 -4.90 -0.02 -14.22
C PRO A 418 -5.74 0.64 -13.13
N THR A 419 -6.04 -0.08 -12.05
CA THR A 419 -6.84 0.46 -10.95
C THR A 419 -6.45 -0.14 -9.61
N LEU A 420 -6.56 0.68 -8.56
CA LEU A 420 -6.45 0.30 -7.14
C LEU A 420 -7.82 0.13 -6.48
N ILE A 421 -8.91 0.49 -7.19
CA ILE A 421 -10.27 0.40 -6.64
C ILE A 421 -10.92 -0.86 -7.15
N LYS A 422 -11.42 -1.68 -6.22
CA LYS A 422 -12.20 -2.86 -6.57
C LYS A 422 -13.54 -2.43 -7.19
N LYS A 423 -13.74 -2.81 -8.44
CA LYS A 423 -15.02 -2.58 -9.16
C LYS A 423 -15.96 -3.71 -8.87
N ASP A 424 -17.27 -3.40 -8.74
CA ASP A 424 -18.31 -4.43 -8.69
C ASP A 424 -18.38 -5.14 -10.04
N LEU A 425 -18.45 -6.47 -10.00
CA LEU A 425 -18.42 -7.33 -11.19
C LEU A 425 -19.59 -7.12 -12.15
N ASP A 426 -20.67 -6.49 -11.68
CA ASP A 426 -21.91 -6.30 -12.46
C ASP A 426 -21.81 -5.21 -13.55
N LYS A 427 -20.69 -4.53 -13.68
CA LYS A 427 -20.45 -3.51 -14.70
C LYS A 427 -19.21 -3.82 -15.53
N GLU A 428 -19.14 -4.99 -16.15
CA GLU A 428 -18.16 -5.23 -17.21
C GLU A 428 -18.43 -4.30 -18.40
N SER A 429 -17.72 -3.17 -18.41
CA SER A 429 -17.65 -2.35 -19.61
C SER A 429 -17.01 -3.18 -20.73
N LYS A 430 -17.65 -3.26 -21.90
CA LYS A 430 -17.11 -3.93 -23.09
C LYS A 430 -15.68 -3.42 -23.35
N ARG A 431 -14.67 -4.26 -23.07
CA ARG A 431 -13.26 -3.90 -23.29
C ARG A 431 -13.02 -3.65 -24.78
N LYS A 432 -12.38 -2.53 -25.08
CA LYS A 432 -12.02 -2.18 -26.46
C LYS A 432 -10.85 -3.06 -26.92
N LYS A 433 -11.04 -3.79 -28.01
CA LYS A 433 -9.95 -4.50 -28.65
C LYS A 433 -9.12 -3.54 -29.48
N VAL A 434 -7.83 -3.48 -29.23
CA VAL A 434 -6.89 -2.54 -29.87
C VAL A 434 -5.82 -3.24 -30.71
N LEU A 435 -5.64 -4.56 -30.56
CA LEU A 435 -4.74 -5.33 -31.39
C LEU A 435 -5.52 -6.29 -32.31
N LYS A 436 -4.95 -6.58 -33.50
CA LYS A 436 -5.48 -7.54 -34.43
C LYS A 436 -5.45 -8.96 -33.86
N ASN A 437 -6.34 -9.82 -34.37
CA ASN A 437 -6.42 -11.21 -33.93
C ASN A 437 -5.09 -11.96 -34.19
N GLY A 438 -4.71 -12.80 -33.22
CA GLY A 438 -3.50 -13.63 -33.31
C GLY A 438 -2.21 -12.95 -32.86
N VAL A 439 -2.15 -11.62 -32.73
CA VAL A 439 -0.96 -10.90 -32.26
C VAL A 439 -0.55 -11.40 -30.88
N SER A 440 -1.46 -11.38 -29.91
CA SER A 440 -1.16 -11.84 -28.53
C SER A 440 -0.67 -13.29 -28.49
N LYS A 441 -1.32 -14.20 -29.23
CA LYS A 441 -0.91 -15.61 -29.25
C LYS A 441 0.53 -15.78 -29.75
N LYS A 442 0.90 -15.06 -30.83
CA LYS A 442 2.26 -15.07 -31.37
C LYS A 442 3.26 -14.49 -30.37
N MET A 443 2.92 -13.34 -29.74
CA MET A 443 3.77 -12.70 -28.74
C MET A 443 3.97 -13.58 -27.50
N ASN A 444 2.91 -14.20 -26.98
CA ASN A 444 2.97 -15.08 -25.81
C ASN A 444 3.90 -16.28 -26.06
N SER A 445 3.81 -16.91 -27.23
CA SER A 445 4.72 -17.99 -27.62
C SER A 445 6.18 -17.53 -27.62
N MET A 446 6.49 -16.38 -28.22
CA MET A 446 7.85 -15.85 -28.27
C MET A 446 8.37 -15.42 -26.89
N LEU A 447 7.51 -14.77 -26.06
CA LEU A 447 7.87 -14.39 -24.69
C LEU A 447 8.14 -15.60 -23.79
N ARG A 448 7.44 -16.72 -24.00
CA ARG A 448 7.74 -17.98 -23.32
C ARG A 448 9.16 -18.46 -23.65
N LYS A 449 9.55 -18.45 -24.94
CA LYS A 449 10.88 -18.85 -25.39
C LYS A 449 12.01 -17.97 -24.85
N VAL A 450 11.76 -16.68 -24.59
CA VAL A 450 12.75 -15.83 -23.89
C VAL A 450 13.09 -16.38 -22.50
N VAL A 451 12.12 -17.00 -21.82
CA VAL A 451 12.31 -17.61 -20.50
C VAL A 451 12.91 -19.01 -20.59
N THR A 452 12.50 -19.83 -21.56
CA THR A 452 13.01 -21.21 -21.68
C THR A 452 14.37 -21.30 -22.36
N GLU A 453 14.64 -20.48 -23.37
CA GLU A 453 15.81 -20.58 -24.24
C GLU A 453 16.69 -19.30 -24.20
N GLY A 454 16.13 -18.15 -23.77
CA GLY A 454 16.75 -16.85 -23.88
C GLY A 454 17.40 -16.31 -22.61
N THR A 455 17.24 -15.01 -22.44
CA THR A 455 17.92 -14.21 -21.40
C THR A 455 17.27 -14.28 -20.03
N ALA A 456 16.09 -14.93 -19.86
CA ALA A 456 15.31 -14.92 -18.63
C ALA A 456 15.15 -16.30 -17.97
N LYS A 457 16.11 -17.21 -18.13
CA LYS A 457 16.02 -18.58 -17.63
C LYS A 457 15.82 -18.71 -16.12
N LEU A 458 16.35 -17.79 -15.32
CA LEU A 458 16.18 -17.81 -13.87
C LEU A 458 14.73 -17.56 -13.41
N ALA A 459 13.87 -17.04 -14.29
CA ALA A 459 12.44 -16.92 -14.03
C ALA A 459 11.60 -18.10 -14.55
N ASN A 460 12.22 -19.18 -15.04
CA ASN A 460 11.52 -20.38 -15.45
C ASN A 460 11.07 -21.18 -14.21
N VAL A 461 10.00 -20.75 -13.59
CA VAL A 461 9.45 -21.39 -12.38
C VAL A 461 8.53 -22.52 -12.82
N GLN A 462 8.82 -23.74 -12.35
CA GLN A 462 8.05 -24.94 -12.67
C GLN A 462 6.59 -24.78 -12.24
N GLY A 463 5.65 -25.12 -13.12
CA GLY A 463 4.21 -25.05 -12.87
C GLY A 463 3.57 -23.69 -13.20
N TYR A 464 4.34 -22.58 -13.38
CA TYR A 464 3.76 -21.26 -13.60
C TYR A 464 3.84 -20.73 -15.03
N GLN A 465 4.50 -21.47 -15.94
CA GLN A 465 4.60 -21.13 -17.37
C GLN A 465 4.93 -19.65 -17.62
N VAL A 466 5.99 -19.15 -16.99
CA VAL A 466 6.39 -17.75 -17.08
C VAL A 466 6.87 -17.40 -18.48
N GLY A 467 6.36 -16.33 -19.06
CA GLY A 467 6.90 -15.66 -20.24
C GLY A 467 7.35 -14.24 -19.89
N GLY A 468 8.23 -13.62 -20.68
CA GLY A 468 8.64 -12.25 -20.36
C GLY A 468 9.83 -11.75 -21.18
N LYS A 469 10.28 -10.53 -20.87
CA LYS A 469 11.42 -9.89 -21.53
C LYS A 469 12.28 -9.12 -20.55
N THR A 470 13.59 -9.25 -20.71
CA THR A 470 14.61 -8.51 -19.96
C THR A 470 14.92 -7.17 -20.59
N GLY A 471 15.18 -6.17 -19.77
CA GLY A 471 15.70 -4.87 -20.16
C GLY A 471 16.87 -4.46 -19.27
N THR A 472 17.95 -4.04 -19.89
CA THR A 472 19.09 -3.42 -19.20
C THR A 472 19.40 -2.12 -19.94
N ALA A 473 19.33 -1.00 -19.22
CA ALA A 473 19.64 0.33 -19.74
C ALA A 473 20.65 1.03 -18.83
N GLU A 474 21.46 1.89 -19.38
CA GLU A 474 22.29 2.80 -18.61
C GLU A 474 21.45 3.96 -18.08
N GLN A 475 21.74 4.40 -16.86
CA GLN A 475 21.05 5.57 -16.30
C GLN A 475 21.54 6.85 -16.96
N VAL A 476 20.59 7.73 -17.29
CA VAL A 476 20.90 9.07 -17.77
C VAL A 476 20.86 10.03 -16.57
N ASN A 477 22.01 10.62 -16.23
CA ASN A 477 22.14 11.66 -15.21
C ASN A 477 22.57 12.97 -15.89
N ASN A 478 21.77 14.02 -15.79
CA ASN A 478 22.03 15.31 -16.42
C ASN A 478 22.41 15.20 -17.92
N SER A 479 21.63 14.42 -18.66
CA SER A 479 21.81 14.15 -20.10
C SER A 479 23.09 13.37 -20.46
N ILE A 480 23.80 12.79 -19.48
CA ILE A 480 24.99 11.96 -19.69
C ILE A 480 24.69 10.55 -19.22
N TYR A 481 25.01 9.55 -20.04
CA TYR A 481 24.93 8.14 -19.64
C TYR A 481 25.98 7.84 -18.57
N SER A 482 25.52 7.25 -17.48
CA SER A 482 26.37 6.81 -16.37
C SER A 482 26.62 5.30 -16.45
N ASN A 483 27.71 4.82 -15.83
CA ASN A 483 28.00 3.38 -15.75
C ASN A 483 26.99 2.62 -14.85
N THR A 484 26.02 3.30 -14.24
CA THR A 484 24.98 2.65 -13.45
C THR A 484 23.85 2.14 -14.32
N LYS A 485 23.31 0.98 -13.99
CA LYS A 485 22.33 0.28 -14.82
C LYS A 485 20.98 0.17 -14.14
N ILE A 486 19.93 0.31 -14.94
CA ILE A 486 18.58 -0.05 -14.60
C ILE A 486 18.31 -1.43 -15.21
N ASN A 487 18.02 -2.39 -14.34
CA ASN A 487 17.69 -3.75 -14.73
C ASN A 487 16.20 -4.00 -14.51
N THR A 488 15.49 -4.35 -15.58
CA THR A 488 14.03 -4.54 -15.58
C THR A 488 13.68 -5.90 -16.18
N PHE A 489 12.70 -6.56 -15.58
CA PHE A 489 12.07 -7.73 -16.15
C PHE A 489 10.56 -7.57 -16.12
N ALA A 490 9.94 -7.65 -17.28
CA ALA A 490 8.50 -7.68 -17.43
C ALA A 490 8.06 -9.12 -17.75
N SER A 491 7.34 -9.74 -16.82
CA SER A 491 6.91 -11.13 -16.91
C SER A 491 5.39 -11.26 -16.91
N ILE A 492 4.89 -12.30 -17.57
CA ILE A 492 3.49 -12.70 -17.64
C ILE A 492 3.38 -14.15 -17.20
N PHE A 493 2.42 -14.46 -16.37
CA PHE A 493 2.17 -15.84 -15.95
C PHE A 493 0.68 -16.07 -15.54
N PRO A 494 0.14 -17.29 -15.82
CA PRO A 494 0.65 -18.24 -16.80
C PRO A 494 0.58 -17.64 -18.21
N ILE A 495 1.57 -17.90 -19.09
CA ILE A 495 1.65 -17.24 -20.41
C ILE A 495 0.66 -17.82 -21.42
N GLU A 496 0.22 -19.07 -21.26
CA GLU A 496 -0.75 -19.71 -22.15
C GLU A 496 -2.16 -19.14 -21.94
N ASN A 497 -2.53 -18.87 -20.69
CA ASN A 497 -3.77 -18.19 -20.30
C ASN A 497 -3.42 -17.00 -19.38
N PRO A 498 -3.01 -15.86 -19.95
CA PRO A 498 -2.46 -14.76 -19.19
C PRO A 498 -3.41 -14.25 -18.10
N LYS A 499 -2.92 -14.23 -16.86
CA LYS A 499 -3.65 -13.73 -15.69
C LYS A 499 -2.94 -12.52 -15.06
N TYR A 500 -1.61 -12.60 -14.93
CA TYR A 500 -0.85 -11.60 -14.21
C TYR A 500 0.35 -11.10 -15.00
N VAL A 501 0.59 -9.79 -14.92
CA VAL A 501 1.85 -9.15 -15.26
C VAL A 501 2.57 -8.81 -13.97
N LEU A 502 3.85 -9.23 -13.88
CA LEU A 502 4.78 -8.80 -12.83
C LEU A 502 5.95 -8.09 -13.49
N VAL A 503 6.11 -6.81 -13.17
CA VAL A 503 7.29 -6.04 -13.57
C VAL A 503 8.17 -5.82 -12.35
N VAL A 504 9.44 -6.20 -12.45
CA VAL A 504 10.46 -5.98 -11.40
C VAL A 504 11.57 -5.12 -11.97
N MET A 505 11.90 -4.05 -11.27
CA MET A 505 13.00 -3.14 -11.60
C MET A 505 13.97 -3.01 -10.42
N LEU A 506 15.26 -3.06 -10.71
CA LEU A 506 16.34 -2.74 -9.77
C LEU A 506 17.21 -1.63 -10.37
N GLU A 507 17.42 -0.57 -9.58
CA GLU A 507 18.11 0.65 -9.99
C GLU A 507 19.54 0.67 -9.44
N SER A 508 20.52 0.98 -10.30
CA SER A 508 21.95 1.12 -9.93
C SER A 508 22.54 -0.11 -9.25
N THR A 509 22.25 -1.29 -9.81
CA THR A 509 22.73 -2.58 -9.27
C THR A 509 24.23 -2.77 -9.43
N LYS A 510 24.81 -3.62 -8.57
CA LYS A 510 26.17 -4.17 -8.70
C LYS A 510 26.15 -5.68 -8.90
N ASN A 511 27.22 -6.23 -9.47
CA ASN A 511 27.42 -7.68 -9.55
C ASN A 511 27.70 -8.25 -8.15
N ASN A 512 27.11 -9.39 -7.86
CA ASN A 512 27.45 -10.18 -6.68
C ASN A 512 28.10 -11.49 -7.12
N LYS A 513 29.40 -11.66 -6.80
CA LYS A 513 30.18 -12.84 -7.19
C LYS A 513 29.96 -14.02 -6.26
N GLU A 514 29.42 -13.80 -5.08
CA GLU A 514 29.21 -14.82 -4.05
C GLU A 514 27.77 -15.36 -4.05
N TYR A 515 26.84 -14.68 -4.70
CA TYR A 515 25.46 -15.11 -4.76
C TYR A 515 25.32 -16.42 -5.54
N ILE A 516 24.57 -17.39 -5.00
CA ILE A 516 24.28 -18.67 -5.64
C ILE A 516 22.90 -18.58 -6.30
N TYR A 517 22.89 -18.60 -7.62
CA TYR A 517 21.70 -18.70 -8.45
C TYR A 517 21.21 -20.14 -8.47
N GLU A 518 19.93 -20.34 -8.28
CA GLU A 518 19.27 -21.64 -8.34
C GLU A 518 18.19 -21.62 -9.41
N TYR A 519 18.29 -22.51 -10.38
CA TYR A 519 17.30 -22.64 -11.44
C TYR A 519 16.05 -23.32 -10.90
N ARG A 520 14.87 -22.79 -11.27
CA ARG A 520 13.55 -23.24 -10.77
C ARG A 520 12.79 -24.05 -11.81
N ASP A 521 13.48 -24.53 -12.84
CA ASP A 521 12.92 -25.33 -13.94
C ASP A 521 12.83 -26.83 -13.64
N GLY A 522 13.11 -27.22 -12.40
CA GLY A 522 13.15 -28.61 -11.96
C GLY A 522 14.53 -29.30 -12.16
N SER A 523 15.50 -28.63 -12.77
CA SER A 523 16.86 -29.19 -12.99
C SER A 523 17.72 -29.27 -11.73
N GLY A 524 17.40 -28.44 -10.71
CA GLY A 524 18.24 -28.29 -9.51
C GLY A 524 19.61 -27.65 -9.78
N PHE A 525 19.83 -27.10 -10.98
CA PHE A 525 21.12 -26.53 -11.35
C PHE A 525 21.39 -25.25 -10.53
N LYS A 526 22.63 -25.12 -10.03
CA LYS A 526 23.10 -23.98 -9.26
C LYS A 526 24.35 -23.38 -9.90
N LEU A 527 24.43 -22.04 -9.87
CA LEU A 527 25.58 -21.30 -10.40
C LEU A 527 26.01 -20.24 -9.39
N LYS A 528 27.31 -20.22 -9.07
CA LYS A 528 27.90 -19.19 -8.18
C LYS A 528 28.32 -17.97 -8.99
N GLY A 529 27.89 -16.81 -8.57
CA GLY A 529 28.23 -15.52 -9.16
C GLY A 529 27.60 -15.24 -10.52
N SER A 530 27.51 -13.97 -10.90
CA SER A 530 27.04 -13.54 -12.21
C SER A 530 28.20 -13.05 -13.08
N PRO A 531 28.24 -13.39 -14.37
CA PRO A 531 29.29 -12.93 -15.27
C PRO A 531 29.11 -11.45 -15.66
N ARG A 532 27.89 -10.91 -15.57
CA ARG A 532 27.53 -9.57 -16.02
C ARG A 532 26.46 -8.92 -15.14
N ASN A 533 26.53 -7.59 -15.00
CA ASN A 533 25.45 -6.81 -14.39
C ASN A 533 24.35 -6.54 -15.44
N THR A 534 23.43 -7.48 -15.56
CA THR A 534 22.28 -7.38 -16.49
C THR A 534 21.01 -7.90 -15.83
N ALA A 535 19.86 -7.53 -16.42
CA ALA A 535 18.55 -7.94 -15.92
C ALA A 535 18.41 -9.47 -15.79
N GLY A 536 19.03 -10.25 -16.68
CA GLY A 536 19.00 -11.71 -16.64
C GLY A 536 19.56 -12.32 -15.34
N TRP A 537 20.45 -11.59 -14.64
CA TRP A 537 21.09 -12.00 -13.40
C TRP A 537 20.56 -11.27 -12.17
N THR A 538 19.76 -10.25 -12.33
CA THR A 538 19.28 -9.38 -11.23
C THR A 538 17.76 -9.42 -11.14
N SER A 539 17.05 -8.62 -11.92
CA SER A 539 15.58 -8.51 -11.86
C SER A 539 14.85 -9.79 -12.28
N VAL A 540 15.45 -10.63 -13.13
CA VAL A 540 14.91 -11.94 -13.48
C VAL A 540 14.96 -12.89 -12.30
N GLU A 541 16.08 -12.93 -11.58
CA GLU A 541 16.24 -13.75 -10.36
C GLU A 541 15.24 -13.29 -9.28
N ALA A 542 15.11 -11.98 -9.05
CA ALA A 542 14.16 -11.43 -8.12
C ALA A 542 12.71 -11.81 -8.50
N ALA A 543 12.34 -11.65 -9.77
CA ALA A 543 11.01 -12.00 -10.25
C ALA A 543 10.73 -13.51 -10.13
N GLY A 544 11.70 -14.36 -10.46
CA GLY A 544 11.57 -15.82 -10.30
C GLY A 544 11.29 -16.21 -8.84
N LYS A 545 12.03 -15.64 -7.88
CA LYS A 545 11.80 -15.88 -6.44
C LYS A 545 10.45 -15.34 -5.98
N ILE A 546 10.05 -14.17 -6.47
CA ILE A 546 8.72 -13.60 -6.18
C ILE A 546 7.63 -14.53 -6.69
N ILE A 547 7.67 -14.95 -7.96
CA ILE A 547 6.66 -15.84 -8.56
C ILE A 547 6.58 -17.16 -7.80
N ASP A 548 7.72 -17.77 -7.45
CA ASP A 548 7.79 -19.01 -6.68
C ASP A 548 7.05 -18.89 -5.32
N LYS A 549 7.20 -17.73 -4.64
CA LYS A 549 6.54 -17.48 -3.35
C LYS A 549 5.05 -17.13 -3.44
N ILE A 550 4.68 -16.28 -4.40
CA ILE A 550 3.28 -15.81 -4.49
C ILE A 550 2.42 -16.73 -5.35
N GLY A 551 3.02 -17.55 -6.18
CA GLY A 551 2.32 -18.44 -7.12
C GLY A 551 1.30 -19.35 -6.44
N PRO A 552 1.64 -20.08 -5.36
CA PRO A 552 0.66 -20.89 -4.62
C PRO A 552 -0.53 -20.09 -4.10
N ILE A 553 -0.29 -18.86 -3.62
CA ILE A 553 -1.35 -17.99 -3.11
C ILE A 553 -2.27 -17.53 -4.24
N LEU A 554 -1.69 -17.17 -5.38
CA LEU A 554 -2.45 -16.76 -6.56
C LEU A 554 -3.28 -17.90 -7.12
N ALA A 555 -2.71 -19.12 -7.16
CA ALA A 555 -3.41 -20.31 -7.62
C ALA A 555 -4.60 -20.69 -6.72
N THR A 556 -4.44 -20.64 -5.40
CA THR A 556 -5.51 -21.02 -4.47
C THR A 556 -6.58 -19.94 -4.29
N LYS A 557 -6.20 -18.66 -4.28
CA LYS A 557 -7.16 -17.58 -3.98
C LYS A 557 -7.85 -16.97 -5.22
N TYR A 558 -7.22 -17.05 -6.41
CA TYR A 558 -7.62 -16.17 -7.52
C TYR A 558 -7.74 -16.88 -8.89
N ILE A 559 -7.46 -18.17 -8.99
CA ILE A 559 -7.62 -18.92 -10.25
C ILE A 559 -8.95 -19.69 -10.31
N GLU A 560 -9.53 -20.01 -9.15
CA GLU A 560 -10.78 -20.77 -9.07
C GLU A 560 -12.07 -19.96 -9.38
N ASN A 561 -11.95 -18.67 -9.77
CA ASN A 561 -13.12 -17.84 -10.10
C ASN A 561 -13.05 -17.29 -11.52
#